data_f17cbd6201184aca1e8dbc246e1bf3a0
#
_entry.id   f17cbd6201184aca1e8dbc246e1bf3a0
#
_cell.length_a   1.000
_cell.length_b   1.000
_cell.length_c   1.000
_cell.angle_alpha   90.00
_cell.angle_beta   90.00
_cell.angle_gamma   90.00
#
_symmetry.space_group_name_H-M   'P 1'
#
loop_
_entity.id
_entity.type
_entity.pdbx_description
1 polymer ?
#
loop_
_entity_poly.entity_id
_entity_poly.type
_entity_poly.pdbx_seq_one_letter_code
_entity_poly.pdbx_strand_id
1 'polypeptide(L)'
;MRCKRTLPWLLVGSLPLAATAQTVPSPVPASEVFPRESIGHALAAPTPQAGHTAPSAANAPPDDGQWTMPSKNYASTRFSSLKEITPQNVAQLTPLLSFSLAVNKGQEAAPIIADNTMFVVTAYPNYVYALDLTKPGAPLKWRFWPKPVPASQGIACCDVVNRGGTADHGKYIFTTLDGQAIALDVKTGLPIWRTQLANINLGETITMAPLVAQGRVYVGDSGGELGVRGWLAALDEESGKLLWRAYSTGPDHDVLIGPHFKPFYPSERGTDLGVSTWPPQAWKIGGGTVWGWVTYDAELNTVYYGVANPGPWNQEQRPGDNKWTDGIFARDPANGDARWFYQLTAHDEHDYDGVNEQLLLDMPFGGQMRKVLVHIDRNGYVYVIDRHSGQVLSADPFGPVNSSKG
;
A
#
# COMPACT_ATOMS: atom_id res chain seq x y z
N MET A 1 22.70 63.20 37.62
CA MET A 1 22.40 64.00 36.44
C MET A 1 21.30 63.34 35.62
N ARG A 2 20.13 63.97 35.56
CA ARG A 2 18.95 63.49 34.82
C ARG A 2 19.07 63.96 33.39
N CYS A 3 18.86 63.08 32.41
CA CYS A 3 18.65 63.46 31.04
C CYS A 3 17.33 62.80 30.57
N LYS A 4 16.26 63.69 30.49
CA LYS A 4 14.98 63.38 29.88
C LYS A 4 15.14 63.54 28.37
N ARG A 5 14.80 62.56 27.56
CA ARG A 5 14.52 62.76 26.14
C ARG A 5 13.09 62.25 25.86
N THR A 6 12.28 63.26 25.48
CA THR A 6 10.92 63.12 24.97
C THR A 6 10.95 62.64 23.50
N LEU A 7 10.26 61.57 23.16
CA LEU A 7 9.95 61.25 21.77
C LEU A 7 8.59 61.85 21.37
N PRO A 8 8.44 62.27 20.13
CA PRO A 8 7.16 62.76 19.61
C PRO A 8 6.27 61.63 19.14
N TRP A 9 4.98 61.76 19.39
CA TRP A 9 3.93 60.88 18.91
C TRP A 9 3.72 61.09 17.40
N LEU A 10 3.89 60.08 16.58
CA LEU A 10 3.44 60.00 15.20
C LEU A 10 2.00 59.51 15.17
N LEU A 11 1.08 60.34 14.74
CA LEU A 11 -0.30 60.04 14.40
C LEU A 11 -0.27 59.19 13.10
N VAL A 12 -0.59 57.89 13.19
CA VAL A 12 -0.85 57.06 12.04
C VAL A 12 -2.34 57.16 11.72
N GLY A 13 -2.65 57.81 10.62
CA GLY A 13 -4.02 57.92 10.10
C GLY A 13 -4.51 56.53 9.63
N SER A 14 -5.63 56.11 10.17
CA SER A 14 -6.36 54.94 9.71
C SER A 14 -7.08 55.23 8.40
N LEU A 15 -6.60 54.67 7.29
CA LEU A 15 -7.35 54.55 6.05
C LEU A 15 -8.29 53.33 6.17
N PRO A 16 -9.58 53.45 5.80
CA PRO A 16 -10.47 52.31 5.77
C PRO A 16 -10.09 51.41 4.59
N LEU A 17 -9.67 50.17 4.85
CA LEU A 17 -9.61 49.11 3.84
C LEU A 17 -11.06 48.79 3.44
N ALA A 18 -11.44 49.13 2.22
CA ALA A 18 -12.65 48.60 1.61
C ALA A 18 -12.44 47.10 1.36
N ALA A 19 -13.07 46.27 2.16
CA ALA A 19 -13.15 44.81 1.92
C ALA A 19 -14.03 44.59 0.68
N THR A 20 -13.42 44.33 -0.47
CA THR A 20 -14.13 43.75 -1.61
C THR A 20 -14.54 42.34 -1.25
N ALA A 21 -15.83 42.12 -1.03
CA ALA A 21 -16.38 40.79 -0.89
C ALA A 21 -16.09 40.02 -2.17
N GLN A 22 -15.16 39.06 -2.11
CA GLN A 22 -15.01 38.06 -3.16
C GLN A 22 -16.29 37.21 -3.16
N THR A 23 -17.08 37.31 -4.21
CA THR A 23 -18.19 36.41 -4.45
C THR A 23 -17.63 35.00 -4.65
N VAL A 24 -17.93 34.13 -3.69
CA VAL A 24 -17.67 32.69 -3.85
C VAL A 24 -18.48 32.24 -5.07
N PRO A 25 -17.86 31.65 -6.11
CA PRO A 25 -18.60 31.13 -7.25
C PRO A 25 -19.55 30.04 -6.77
N SER A 26 -20.78 30.06 -7.29
CA SER A 26 -21.78 29.01 -7.02
C SER A 26 -21.21 27.65 -7.39
N PRO A 27 -21.47 26.59 -6.60
CA PRO A 27 -21.02 25.25 -6.97
C PRO A 27 -21.56 24.84 -8.34
N VAL A 28 -20.67 24.38 -9.21
CA VAL A 28 -21.03 23.88 -10.53
C VAL A 28 -21.92 22.65 -10.36
N PRO A 29 -23.08 22.56 -11.02
CA PRO A 29 -23.93 21.37 -10.93
C PRO A 29 -23.16 20.11 -11.33
N ALA A 30 -23.34 19.00 -10.60
CA ALA A 30 -22.64 17.75 -10.87
C ALA A 30 -22.79 17.23 -12.33
N SER A 31 -23.85 17.64 -13.03
CA SER A 31 -24.10 17.32 -14.45
C SER A 31 -23.18 18.06 -15.43
N GLU A 32 -22.52 19.15 -15.01
CA GLU A 32 -21.57 19.89 -15.84
C GLU A 32 -20.12 19.41 -15.66
N VAL A 33 -19.82 18.75 -14.52
CA VAL A 33 -18.48 18.22 -14.23
C VAL A 33 -18.22 16.90 -14.95
N PHE A 34 -19.30 16.13 -15.22
CA PHE A 34 -19.23 14.84 -15.95
C PHE A 34 -20.29 14.84 -17.04
N PRO A 35 -19.97 15.21 -18.28
CA PRO A 35 -20.92 15.06 -19.39
C PRO A 35 -21.31 13.60 -19.55
N ARG A 36 -22.62 13.32 -19.52
CA ARG A 36 -23.18 11.96 -19.60
C ARG A 36 -22.81 11.20 -20.87
N GLU A 37 -22.32 11.86 -21.90
CA GLU A 37 -21.94 11.27 -23.17
C GLU A 37 -20.62 10.48 -23.13
N SER A 38 -19.76 10.69 -22.12
CA SER A 38 -18.49 9.97 -21.99
C SER A 38 -18.60 8.59 -21.29
N ILE A 39 -19.77 8.23 -20.77
CA ILE A 39 -20.01 6.93 -20.08
C ILE A 39 -20.73 5.92 -21.00
N GLY A 40 -21.02 6.28 -22.23
CA GLY A 40 -21.88 5.52 -23.15
C GLY A 40 -21.26 4.31 -23.87
N HIS A 41 -19.98 4.03 -23.70
CA HIS A 41 -19.40 2.76 -24.14
C HIS A 41 -19.08 1.88 -22.92
N ALA A 42 -20.14 1.38 -22.28
CA ALA A 42 -19.98 0.13 -21.55
C ALA A 42 -19.45 -0.88 -22.57
N LEU A 43 -18.18 -1.24 -22.46
CA LEU A 43 -17.66 -2.42 -23.16
C LEU A 43 -18.63 -3.54 -22.81
N ALA A 44 -19.36 -4.03 -23.80
CA ALA A 44 -20.22 -5.20 -23.61
C ALA A 44 -19.35 -6.27 -22.98
N ALA A 45 -19.74 -6.75 -21.80
CA ALA A 45 -19.03 -7.83 -21.16
C ALA A 45 -18.81 -8.92 -22.21
N PRO A 46 -17.58 -9.40 -22.43
CA PRO A 46 -17.32 -10.41 -23.43
C PRO A 46 -18.25 -11.60 -23.13
N THR A 47 -19.04 -11.99 -24.10
CA THR A 47 -19.93 -13.16 -23.99
C THR A 47 -19.02 -14.34 -23.63
N PRO A 48 -19.28 -15.10 -22.56
CA PRO A 48 -18.46 -16.25 -22.20
C PRO A 48 -18.42 -17.19 -23.40
N GLN A 49 -17.27 -17.35 -24.01
CA GLN A 49 -17.09 -18.40 -25.04
C GLN A 49 -17.22 -19.74 -24.35
N ALA A 50 -18.16 -20.56 -24.81
CA ALA A 50 -18.36 -21.90 -24.29
C ALA A 50 -17.05 -22.69 -24.42
N GLY A 51 -16.47 -23.15 -23.30
CA GLY A 51 -15.26 -23.96 -23.25
C GLY A 51 -14.06 -23.32 -22.52
N HIS A 52 -14.13 -22.06 -22.09
CA HIS A 52 -13.08 -21.49 -21.25
C HIS A 52 -13.38 -21.68 -19.76
N THR A 53 -12.49 -22.34 -19.04
CA THR A 53 -12.50 -22.33 -17.59
C THR A 53 -12.32 -20.87 -17.10
N ALA A 54 -13.24 -20.39 -16.29
CA ALA A 54 -13.10 -19.04 -15.71
C ALA A 54 -11.81 -18.95 -14.88
N PRO A 55 -11.14 -17.79 -14.87
CA PRO A 55 -10.02 -17.57 -13.96
C PRO A 55 -10.45 -17.85 -12.52
N SER A 56 -9.59 -18.52 -11.76
CA SER A 56 -9.81 -18.78 -10.34
C SER A 56 -8.74 -18.08 -9.51
N ALA A 57 -9.13 -17.56 -8.35
CA ALA A 57 -8.18 -16.99 -7.41
C ALA A 57 -7.24 -18.09 -6.91
N ALA A 58 -5.93 -17.82 -6.91
CA ALA A 58 -4.94 -18.76 -6.42
C ALA A 58 -5.17 -19.03 -4.93
N ASN A 59 -5.41 -20.31 -4.59
CA ASN A 59 -5.52 -20.77 -3.19
C ASN A 59 -6.52 -19.98 -2.32
N ALA A 60 -7.56 -19.39 -2.92
CA ALA A 60 -8.59 -18.71 -2.15
C ALA A 60 -9.44 -19.77 -1.40
N PRO A 61 -9.52 -19.69 -0.08
CA PRO A 61 -10.43 -20.56 0.68
C PRO A 61 -11.88 -20.23 0.31
N PRO A 62 -12.84 -21.14 0.59
CA PRO A 62 -14.25 -20.81 0.51
C PRO A 62 -14.55 -19.53 1.30
N ASP A 63 -15.40 -18.65 0.74
CA ASP A 63 -15.78 -17.41 1.40
C ASP A 63 -16.64 -17.74 2.64
N ASP A 64 -16.13 -17.37 3.80
CA ASP A 64 -16.77 -17.54 5.10
C ASP A 64 -17.59 -16.32 5.54
N GLY A 65 -17.75 -15.33 4.65
CA GLY A 65 -18.42 -14.07 4.93
C GLY A 65 -17.60 -13.06 5.76
N GLN A 66 -16.42 -13.44 6.22
CA GLN A 66 -15.52 -12.53 6.95
C GLN A 66 -14.64 -11.72 5.98
N TRP A 67 -14.05 -10.65 6.48
CA TRP A 67 -13.12 -9.79 5.74
C TRP A 67 -11.94 -9.43 6.61
N THR A 68 -11.03 -10.40 6.82
CA THR A 68 -9.99 -10.34 7.87
C THR A 68 -8.74 -9.55 7.48
N MET A 69 -8.60 -9.18 6.21
CA MET A 69 -7.49 -8.37 5.69
C MET A 69 -7.99 -7.42 4.59
N PRO A 70 -7.30 -6.31 4.29
CA PRO A 70 -7.79 -5.29 3.33
C PRO A 70 -8.12 -5.85 1.95
N SER A 71 -7.34 -6.81 1.45
CA SER A 71 -7.51 -7.42 0.13
C SER A 71 -8.45 -8.63 0.12
N LYS A 72 -9.16 -8.92 1.21
CA LYS A 72 -10.06 -10.06 1.45
C LYS A 72 -9.32 -11.39 1.66
N ASN A 73 -8.33 -11.72 0.84
CA ASN A 73 -7.60 -12.98 0.92
C ASN A 73 -6.15 -12.82 0.39
N TYR A 74 -5.36 -13.87 0.52
CA TYR A 74 -3.95 -13.90 0.11
C TYR A 74 -3.73 -13.64 -1.39
N ALA A 75 -4.72 -13.94 -2.24
CA ALA A 75 -4.66 -13.70 -3.67
C ALA A 75 -5.09 -12.27 -4.08
N SER A 76 -5.43 -11.43 -3.12
CA SER A 76 -5.86 -10.03 -3.32
C SER A 76 -7.09 -9.88 -4.21
N THR A 77 -8.07 -10.79 -4.11
CA THR A 77 -9.22 -10.78 -5.02
C THR A 77 -10.24 -9.70 -4.73
N ARG A 78 -10.27 -9.15 -3.51
CA ARG A 78 -11.29 -8.18 -3.06
C ARG A 78 -12.73 -8.59 -3.40
N PHE A 79 -12.96 -9.87 -3.48
CA PHE A 79 -14.25 -10.47 -3.89
C PHE A 79 -14.88 -11.23 -2.74
N SER A 80 -16.20 -11.03 -2.56
CA SER A 80 -17.05 -11.82 -1.68
C SER A 80 -18.11 -12.57 -2.49
N SER A 81 -18.40 -13.80 -2.08
CA SER A 81 -19.47 -14.61 -2.67
C SER A 81 -20.86 -14.32 -2.08
N LEU A 82 -20.97 -13.36 -1.16
CA LEU A 82 -22.25 -12.89 -0.62
C LEU A 82 -23.16 -12.37 -1.74
N LYS A 83 -24.45 -12.73 -1.73
CA LYS A 83 -25.40 -12.49 -2.82
C LYS A 83 -26.66 -11.73 -2.40
N GLU A 84 -26.73 -11.26 -1.17
CA GLU A 84 -27.90 -10.56 -0.64
C GLU A 84 -28.14 -9.20 -1.31
N ILE A 85 -27.05 -8.53 -1.73
CA ILE A 85 -27.11 -7.29 -2.49
C ILE A 85 -27.08 -7.63 -3.99
N THR A 86 -28.10 -7.19 -4.71
CA THR A 86 -28.30 -7.49 -6.14
C THR A 86 -28.60 -6.20 -6.90
N PRO A 87 -28.51 -6.20 -8.25
CA PRO A 87 -28.95 -5.07 -9.06
C PRO A 87 -30.41 -4.66 -8.82
N GLN A 88 -31.27 -5.60 -8.35
CA GLN A 88 -32.69 -5.35 -8.11
C GLN A 88 -32.97 -4.66 -6.77
N ASN A 89 -32.10 -4.84 -5.77
CA ASN A 89 -32.32 -4.31 -4.43
C ASN A 89 -31.29 -3.27 -3.98
N VAL A 90 -30.19 -3.06 -4.71
CA VAL A 90 -29.12 -2.12 -4.32
C VAL A 90 -29.63 -0.69 -4.11
N ALA A 91 -30.64 -0.26 -4.86
CA ALA A 91 -31.28 1.06 -4.71
C ALA A 91 -32.08 1.21 -3.40
N GLN A 92 -32.33 0.12 -2.68
CA GLN A 92 -33.08 0.10 -1.41
C GLN A 92 -32.14 0.11 -0.20
N LEU A 93 -30.82 0.12 -0.41
CA LEU A 93 -29.86 0.19 0.70
C LEU A 93 -30.04 1.50 1.48
N THR A 94 -30.09 1.36 2.80
CA THR A 94 -30.16 2.50 3.73
C THR A 94 -29.05 2.40 4.77
N PRO A 95 -28.50 3.55 5.24
CA PRO A 95 -27.53 3.54 6.32
C PRO A 95 -28.14 2.95 7.60
N LEU A 96 -27.50 1.94 8.18
CA LEU A 96 -27.88 1.36 9.46
C LEU A 96 -27.27 2.09 10.65
N LEU A 97 -26.08 2.67 10.47
CA LEU A 97 -25.35 3.39 11.50
C LEU A 97 -24.42 4.44 10.89
N SER A 98 -24.02 5.39 11.69
CA SER A 98 -22.92 6.31 11.44
C SER A 98 -22.03 6.33 12.69
N PHE A 99 -20.72 6.17 12.49
CA PHE A 99 -19.75 6.19 13.59
C PHE A 99 -18.66 7.21 13.31
N SER A 100 -18.45 8.16 14.26
CA SER A 100 -17.40 9.16 14.13
C SER A 100 -16.05 8.59 14.55
N LEU A 101 -15.06 8.66 13.65
CA LEU A 101 -13.68 8.28 13.94
C LEU A 101 -12.90 9.34 14.74
N ALA A 102 -13.50 10.52 14.94
CA ALA A 102 -12.89 11.69 15.62
C ALA A 102 -11.53 12.13 15.01
N VAL A 103 -11.34 11.87 13.70
CA VAL A 103 -10.15 12.26 12.93
C VAL A 103 -10.64 12.90 11.63
N ASN A 104 -10.15 14.11 11.33
CA ASN A 104 -10.50 14.88 10.12
C ASN A 104 -9.41 14.79 9.03
N LYS A 105 -8.85 13.60 8.85
CA LYS A 105 -7.85 13.26 7.84
C LYS A 105 -8.40 12.24 6.87
N GLY A 106 -7.76 12.09 5.72
CA GLY A 106 -8.13 11.06 4.73
C GLY A 106 -8.16 9.67 5.35
N GLN A 107 -9.26 8.96 5.16
CA GLN A 107 -9.45 7.58 5.64
C GLN A 107 -9.24 6.61 4.47
N GLU A 108 -8.06 6.00 4.40
CA GLU A 108 -7.74 5.00 3.36
C GLU A 108 -7.96 3.56 3.84
N ALA A 109 -7.89 3.34 5.16
CA ALA A 109 -8.05 2.01 5.72
C ALA A 109 -9.48 1.48 5.52
N ALA A 110 -9.59 0.32 4.88
CA ALA A 110 -10.83 -0.42 4.80
C ALA A 110 -11.20 -1.00 6.18
N PRO A 111 -12.49 -1.04 6.55
CA PRO A 111 -12.94 -1.79 7.72
C PRO A 111 -12.62 -3.29 7.57
N ILE A 112 -12.14 -3.91 8.63
CA ILE A 112 -11.91 -5.36 8.72
C ILE A 112 -13.03 -5.98 9.54
N ILE A 113 -13.54 -7.13 9.11
CA ILE A 113 -14.59 -7.86 9.81
C ILE A 113 -14.09 -9.26 10.15
N ALA A 114 -14.01 -9.55 11.44
CA ALA A 114 -13.70 -10.85 11.97
C ALA A 114 -14.58 -11.14 13.18
N ASP A 115 -15.18 -12.34 13.23
CA ASP A 115 -16.00 -12.83 14.34
C ASP A 115 -17.06 -11.81 14.82
N ASN A 116 -17.84 -11.28 13.87
CA ASN A 116 -18.86 -10.27 14.09
C ASN A 116 -18.34 -8.97 14.77
N THR A 117 -17.08 -8.69 14.63
CA THR A 117 -16.47 -7.45 15.10
C THR A 117 -15.90 -6.70 13.90
N MET A 118 -16.28 -5.42 13.78
CA MET A 118 -15.68 -4.52 12.80
C MET A 118 -14.50 -3.79 13.45
N PHE A 119 -13.34 -3.90 12.86
CA PHE A 119 -12.15 -3.16 13.25
C PHE A 119 -11.88 -2.03 12.25
N VAL A 120 -11.59 -0.84 12.77
CA VAL A 120 -11.23 0.33 11.96
C VAL A 120 -10.00 0.96 12.58
N VAL A 121 -8.94 1.12 11.79
CA VAL A 121 -7.80 1.95 12.15
C VAL A 121 -7.89 3.29 11.41
N THR A 122 -7.53 4.39 12.08
CA THR A 122 -7.59 5.73 11.46
C THR A 122 -6.24 6.11 10.86
N ALA A 123 -6.24 7.12 10.01
CA ALA A 123 -5.08 7.96 9.78
C ALA A 123 -4.48 8.41 11.14
N TYR A 124 -3.30 9.09 11.14
CA TYR A 124 -2.76 9.62 12.40
C TYR A 124 -3.88 10.31 13.23
N PRO A 125 -4.02 10.03 14.53
CA PRO A 125 -3.08 9.36 15.43
C PRO A 125 -3.24 7.84 15.55
N ASN A 126 -3.75 7.17 14.51
CA ASN A 126 -3.87 5.72 14.38
C ASN A 126 -4.74 5.08 15.47
N TYR A 127 -5.88 5.71 15.81
CA TYR A 127 -6.85 5.07 16.70
C TYR A 127 -7.35 3.77 16.09
N VAL A 128 -7.54 2.75 16.92
CA VAL A 128 -8.22 1.53 16.53
C VAL A 128 -9.53 1.42 17.29
N TYR A 129 -10.61 1.16 16.56
CA TYR A 129 -11.95 0.93 17.10
C TYR A 129 -12.39 -0.50 16.81
N ALA A 130 -13.03 -1.14 17.76
CA ALA A 130 -13.75 -2.40 17.56
C ALA A 130 -15.24 -2.20 17.86
N LEU A 131 -16.09 -2.49 16.88
CA LEU A 131 -17.54 -2.34 16.95
C LEU A 131 -18.21 -3.72 16.97
N ASP A 132 -19.24 -3.87 17.81
CA ASP A 132 -20.00 -5.12 17.99
C ASP A 132 -21.12 -5.22 16.94
N LEU A 133 -20.91 -6.00 15.89
CA LEU A 133 -21.91 -6.18 14.83
C LEU A 133 -23.07 -7.10 15.23
N THR A 134 -23.02 -7.76 16.40
CA THR A 134 -24.13 -8.57 16.91
C THR A 134 -25.25 -7.75 17.51
N LYS A 135 -25.02 -6.45 17.74
CA LYS A 135 -25.96 -5.55 18.42
C LYS A 135 -26.43 -4.42 17.50
N PRO A 136 -27.70 -4.01 17.59
CA PRO A 136 -28.18 -2.85 16.86
C PRO A 136 -27.32 -1.61 17.13
N GLY A 137 -27.03 -0.86 16.06
CA GLY A 137 -26.19 0.33 16.13
C GLY A 137 -24.69 0.05 16.29
N ALA A 138 -24.26 -1.21 16.26
CA ALA A 138 -22.87 -1.64 16.35
C ALA A 138 -22.07 -0.87 17.43
N PRO A 139 -22.45 -1.02 18.73
CA PRO A 139 -21.81 -0.25 19.79
C PRO A 139 -20.31 -0.55 19.90
N LEU A 140 -19.57 0.44 20.38
CA LEU A 140 -18.14 0.33 20.62
C LEU A 140 -17.85 -0.76 21.68
N LYS A 141 -17.03 -1.76 21.33
CA LYS A 141 -16.48 -2.76 22.27
C LYS A 141 -15.29 -2.18 23.02
N TRP A 142 -14.34 -1.64 22.28
CA TRP A 142 -13.15 -0.99 22.82
C TRP A 142 -12.55 -0.03 21.80
N ARG A 143 -11.71 0.89 22.30
CA ARG A 143 -10.86 1.78 21.53
C ARG A 143 -9.43 1.69 22.04
N PHE A 144 -8.49 1.67 21.12
CA PHE A 144 -7.08 1.71 21.43
C PHE A 144 -6.41 2.97 20.85
N TRP A 145 -5.54 3.59 21.61
CA TRP A 145 -4.72 4.72 21.18
C TRP A 145 -3.24 4.38 21.31
N PRO A 146 -2.49 4.18 20.19
CA PRO A 146 -1.08 3.81 20.21
C PRO A 146 -0.17 4.91 20.74
N LYS A 147 -0.60 6.18 20.69
CA LYS A 147 0.18 7.39 21.05
C LYS A 147 1.43 7.53 20.17
N PRO A 148 1.30 7.57 18.84
CA PRO A 148 2.43 7.73 17.96
C PRO A 148 3.11 9.08 18.19
N VAL A 149 4.41 9.16 17.90
CA VAL A 149 5.22 10.37 18.06
C VAL A 149 4.67 11.49 17.13
N PRO A 150 4.30 12.66 17.66
CA PRO A 150 3.68 13.72 16.85
C PRO A 150 4.54 14.23 15.69
N ALA A 151 5.87 14.16 15.80
CA ALA A 151 6.79 14.55 14.76
C ALA A 151 6.65 13.72 13.48
N SER A 152 6.11 12.48 13.55
CA SER A 152 5.88 11.63 12.37
C SER A 152 4.96 12.27 11.33
N GLN A 153 4.07 13.20 11.73
CA GLN A 153 3.18 13.91 10.79
C GLN A 153 3.95 14.81 9.81
N GLY A 154 5.07 15.37 10.23
CA GLY A 154 5.91 16.22 9.37
C GLY A 154 6.91 15.43 8.52
N ILE A 155 6.99 14.11 8.72
CA ILE A 155 7.91 13.24 8.00
C ILE A 155 7.17 12.52 6.84
N ALA A 156 5.89 12.19 7.02
CA ALA A 156 5.12 11.56 5.94
C ALA A 156 4.94 12.50 4.74
N CYS A 157 5.25 12.05 3.53
CA CYS A 157 5.21 12.88 2.33
C CYS A 157 3.78 13.29 1.95
N CYS A 158 2.85 12.36 1.99
CA CYS A 158 1.60 12.38 1.24
C CYS A 158 0.39 12.20 2.15
N ASP A 159 0.24 13.08 3.16
CA ASP A 159 -0.67 13.00 4.29
C ASP A 159 -0.30 11.86 5.27
N VAL A 160 -1.03 11.79 6.35
CA VAL A 160 -0.75 10.94 7.52
C VAL A 160 -1.59 9.65 7.49
N VAL A 161 -1.65 9.04 6.33
CA VAL A 161 -2.54 7.90 6.01
C VAL A 161 -2.17 6.62 6.75
N ASN A 162 -3.15 5.72 6.83
CA ASN A 162 -2.99 4.33 7.23
C ASN A 162 -3.87 3.47 6.34
N ARG A 163 -3.33 2.38 5.77
CA ARG A 163 -4.06 1.54 4.80
C ARG A 163 -4.76 0.34 5.43
N GLY A 164 -4.71 0.20 6.75
CA GLY A 164 -5.51 -0.80 7.46
C GLY A 164 -4.72 -1.69 8.39
N GLY A 165 -5.38 -2.75 8.82
CA GLY A 165 -4.82 -3.81 9.63
C GLY A 165 -5.37 -5.17 9.21
N THR A 166 -4.87 -6.23 9.83
CA THR A 166 -5.26 -7.60 9.56
C THR A 166 -5.66 -8.28 10.86
N ALA A 167 -6.76 -9.03 10.84
CA ALA A 167 -7.20 -9.86 11.95
C ALA A 167 -6.81 -11.32 11.69
N ASP A 168 -6.01 -11.91 12.58
CA ASP A 168 -5.61 -13.31 12.49
C ASP A 168 -5.37 -13.90 13.90
N HIS A 169 -5.69 -15.16 14.09
CA HIS A 169 -5.46 -15.93 15.33
C HIS A 169 -5.78 -15.15 16.62
N GLY A 170 -6.92 -14.44 16.66
CA GLY A 170 -7.34 -13.68 17.84
C GLY A 170 -6.58 -12.36 18.07
N LYS A 171 -5.79 -11.92 17.12
CA LYS A 171 -5.04 -10.66 17.12
C LYS A 171 -5.59 -9.72 16.04
N TYR A 172 -5.58 -8.41 16.31
CA TYR A 172 -5.68 -7.37 15.30
C TYR A 172 -4.32 -6.70 15.17
N ILE A 173 -3.69 -6.82 14.02
CA ILE A 173 -2.33 -6.35 13.77
C ILE A 173 -2.38 -5.17 12.82
N PHE A 174 -1.76 -4.05 13.19
CA PHE A 174 -1.73 -2.82 12.42
C PHE A 174 -0.39 -2.09 12.62
N THR A 175 -0.17 -1.06 11.82
CA THR A 175 1.03 -0.23 11.88
C THR A 175 0.69 1.19 12.30
N THR A 176 1.68 1.95 12.76
CA THR A 176 1.56 3.37 13.10
C THR A 176 2.49 4.21 12.25
N LEU A 177 2.13 5.48 12.05
CA LEU A 177 2.90 6.39 11.22
C LEU A 177 4.34 6.59 11.70
N ASP A 178 4.59 6.49 13.01
CA ASP A 178 5.92 6.58 13.61
C ASP A 178 6.72 5.26 13.57
N GLY A 179 6.26 4.29 12.76
CA GLY A 179 7.02 3.11 12.43
C GLY A 179 6.91 1.92 13.39
N GLN A 180 5.81 1.81 14.15
CA GLN A 180 5.56 0.62 14.97
C GLN A 180 4.64 -0.37 14.26
N ALA A 181 4.86 -1.66 14.47
CA ALA A 181 3.88 -2.72 14.29
C ALA A 181 3.34 -3.14 15.66
N ILE A 182 2.03 -3.30 15.79
CA ILE A 182 1.35 -3.56 17.06
C ILE A 182 0.30 -4.65 16.85
N ALA A 183 0.30 -5.66 17.73
CA ALA A 183 -0.78 -6.63 17.84
C ALA A 183 -1.63 -6.36 19.06
N LEU A 184 -2.95 -6.32 18.88
CA LEU A 184 -3.94 -6.19 19.94
C LEU A 184 -4.72 -7.49 20.06
N ASP A 185 -5.07 -7.87 21.27
CA ASP A 185 -6.06 -8.90 21.52
C ASP A 185 -7.45 -8.43 21.03
N VAL A 186 -8.08 -9.18 20.14
CA VAL A 186 -9.34 -8.79 19.47
C VAL A 186 -10.52 -8.62 20.46
N LYS A 187 -10.48 -9.29 21.62
CA LYS A 187 -11.56 -9.25 22.60
C LYS A 187 -11.44 -8.04 23.51
N THR A 188 -10.23 -7.70 23.93
CA THR A 188 -9.95 -6.70 24.96
C THR A 188 -9.39 -5.38 24.43
N GLY A 189 -8.78 -5.39 23.24
CA GLY A 189 -8.05 -4.24 22.69
C GLY A 189 -6.73 -3.96 23.39
N LEU A 190 -6.27 -4.84 24.29
CA LEU A 190 -4.99 -4.69 24.96
C LEU A 190 -3.85 -5.13 24.03
N PRO A 191 -2.69 -4.43 24.07
CA PRO A 191 -1.55 -4.82 23.27
C PRO A 191 -0.94 -6.14 23.74
N ILE A 192 -0.73 -7.06 22.81
CA ILE A 192 -0.01 -8.32 23.02
C ILE A 192 1.50 -8.05 22.86
N TRP A 193 1.87 -7.36 21.77
CA TRP A 193 3.23 -6.94 21.51
C TRP A 193 3.28 -5.63 20.71
N ARG A 194 4.44 -4.95 20.77
CA ARG A 194 4.80 -3.77 19.98
C ARG A 194 6.24 -3.90 19.51
N THR A 195 6.50 -3.57 18.26
CA THR A 195 7.83 -3.60 17.68
C THR A 195 8.10 -2.32 16.91
N GLN A 196 9.16 -1.59 17.25
CA GLN A 196 9.63 -0.44 16.48
C GLN A 196 10.42 -0.94 15.29
N LEU A 197 10.00 -0.59 14.08
CA LEU A 197 10.62 -1.02 12.83
C LEU A 197 11.29 0.13 12.08
N ALA A 198 10.63 1.28 11.99
CA ALA A 198 11.10 2.43 11.25
C ALA A 198 11.58 3.55 12.20
N ASN A 199 12.46 4.41 11.70
CA ASN A 199 13.04 5.52 12.48
C ASN A 199 12.69 6.85 11.81
N ILE A 200 11.77 7.60 12.40
CA ILE A 200 11.33 8.90 11.88
C ILE A 200 12.47 9.93 11.76
N ASN A 201 13.54 9.80 12.55
CA ASN A 201 14.71 10.69 12.44
C ASN A 201 15.54 10.43 11.18
N LEU A 202 15.29 9.30 10.49
CA LEU A 202 15.88 8.97 9.19
C LEU A 202 14.89 9.18 8.03
N GLY A 203 13.71 9.75 8.31
CA GLY A 203 12.67 9.94 7.30
C GLY A 203 11.73 8.74 7.13
N GLU A 204 11.93 7.65 7.85
CA GLU A 204 11.15 6.44 7.71
C GLU A 204 9.79 6.56 8.41
N THR A 205 8.73 6.22 7.71
CA THR A 205 7.36 6.07 8.24
C THR A 205 6.77 4.73 7.80
N ILE A 206 5.61 4.35 8.34
CA ILE A 206 4.87 3.16 7.88
C ILE A 206 3.42 3.55 7.65
N THR A 207 2.95 3.34 6.41
CA THR A 207 1.59 3.68 5.98
C THR A 207 0.80 2.50 5.46
N MET A 208 1.44 1.34 5.25
CA MET A 208 0.84 0.14 4.70
C MET A 208 0.02 -0.65 5.73
N ALA A 209 -0.91 -1.48 5.23
CA ALA A 209 -1.53 -2.54 6.02
C ALA A 209 -0.60 -3.77 6.06
N PRO A 210 -0.35 -4.38 7.22
CA PRO A 210 0.45 -5.58 7.31
C PRO A 210 -0.28 -6.79 6.70
N LEU A 211 0.45 -7.66 6.01
CA LEU A 211 -0.02 -9.00 5.67
C LEU A 211 0.37 -9.97 6.78
N VAL A 212 -0.55 -10.83 7.19
CA VAL A 212 -0.25 -11.97 8.09
C VAL A 212 -0.41 -13.26 7.32
N ALA A 213 0.65 -14.06 7.26
CA ALA A 213 0.64 -15.38 6.62
C ALA A 213 1.73 -16.28 7.21
N GLN A 214 1.44 -17.56 7.40
CA GLN A 214 2.37 -18.57 7.89
C GLN A 214 3.04 -18.21 9.24
N GLY A 215 2.26 -17.62 10.17
CA GLY A 215 2.78 -17.19 11.48
C GLY A 215 3.77 -16.02 11.40
N ARG A 216 3.72 -15.23 10.32
CA ARG A 216 4.56 -14.06 10.07
C ARG A 216 3.76 -12.84 9.72
N VAL A 217 4.24 -11.70 10.15
CA VAL A 217 3.69 -10.37 9.84
C VAL A 217 4.67 -9.66 8.91
N TYR A 218 4.23 -9.36 7.68
CA TYR A 218 5.03 -8.65 6.68
C TYR A 218 4.71 -7.17 6.73
N VAL A 219 5.74 -6.36 6.85
CA VAL A 219 5.66 -4.90 6.96
C VAL A 219 6.78 -4.28 6.15
N GLY A 220 6.47 -3.25 5.37
CA GLY A 220 7.45 -2.41 4.69
C GLY A 220 7.38 -0.97 5.17
N ASP A 221 8.20 -0.11 4.58
CA ASP A 221 8.36 1.29 4.94
C ASP A 221 7.86 2.26 3.87
N SER A 222 7.86 3.54 4.23
CA SER A 222 7.60 4.69 3.37
C SER A 222 8.66 5.77 3.65
N GLY A 223 8.81 6.75 2.75
CA GLY A 223 9.71 7.88 2.91
C GLY A 223 10.83 7.93 1.88
N GLY A 224 10.68 7.25 0.74
CA GLY A 224 11.68 7.23 -0.34
C GLY A 224 12.10 8.61 -0.79
N GLU A 225 11.19 9.59 -0.79
CA GLU A 225 11.39 10.99 -1.14
C GLU A 225 12.33 11.72 -0.18
N LEU A 226 12.45 11.23 1.03
CA LEU A 226 13.29 11.80 2.09
C LEU A 226 14.67 11.12 2.19
N GLY A 227 15.04 10.31 1.19
CA GLY A 227 16.30 9.59 1.19
C GLY A 227 16.28 8.35 2.08
N VAL A 228 15.13 7.73 2.25
CA VAL A 228 15.00 6.43 2.92
C VAL A 228 15.44 5.33 1.96
N ARG A 229 16.11 4.35 2.48
CA ARG A 229 16.42 3.10 1.78
C ARG A 229 15.32 2.09 2.11
N GLY A 230 14.46 1.80 1.13
CA GLY A 230 13.30 0.95 1.29
C GLY A 230 13.60 -0.48 1.74
N TRP A 231 12.64 -1.08 2.45
CA TRP A 231 12.76 -2.46 2.93
C TRP A 231 11.40 -3.15 3.11
N LEU A 232 11.42 -4.49 3.06
CA LEU A 232 10.37 -5.37 3.59
C LEU A 232 10.94 -6.15 4.78
N ALA A 233 10.17 -6.29 5.85
CA ALA A 233 10.50 -7.08 7.03
C ALA A 233 9.43 -8.12 7.33
N ALA A 234 9.82 -9.24 7.92
CA ALA A 234 8.91 -10.21 8.52
C ALA A 234 9.13 -10.27 10.03
N LEU A 235 8.03 -10.26 10.77
CA LEU A 235 8.01 -10.47 12.21
C LEU A 235 7.37 -11.83 12.52
N ASP A 236 7.75 -12.40 13.64
CA ASP A 236 7.03 -13.52 14.25
C ASP A 236 5.66 -13.04 14.73
N GLU A 237 4.59 -13.68 14.30
CA GLU A 237 3.22 -13.25 14.60
C GLU A 237 2.89 -13.29 16.09
N GLU A 238 3.44 -14.25 16.84
CA GLU A 238 3.13 -14.43 18.27
C GLU A 238 3.87 -13.43 19.17
N SER A 239 5.13 -13.14 18.85
CA SER A 239 6.00 -12.33 19.71
C SER A 239 6.30 -10.93 19.17
N GLY A 240 6.03 -10.66 17.90
CA GLY A 240 6.44 -9.44 17.21
C GLY A 240 7.95 -9.33 16.96
N LYS A 241 8.72 -10.40 17.19
CA LYS A 241 10.16 -10.39 17.01
C LYS A 241 10.52 -10.32 15.52
N LEU A 242 11.45 -9.44 15.15
CA LEU A 242 11.98 -9.37 13.78
C LEU A 242 12.68 -10.70 13.43
N LEU A 243 12.24 -11.32 12.35
CA LEU A 243 12.81 -12.55 11.80
C LEU A 243 13.84 -12.24 10.72
N TRP A 244 13.47 -11.38 9.76
CA TRP A 244 14.36 -10.91 8.70
C TRP A 244 13.93 -9.54 8.18
N ARG A 245 14.86 -8.84 7.53
CA ARG A 245 14.63 -7.60 6.78
C ARG A 245 15.42 -7.67 5.48
N ALA A 246 14.76 -7.42 4.36
CA ALA A 246 15.35 -7.31 3.04
C ALA A 246 15.24 -5.87 2.55
N TYR A 247 16.37 -5.24 2.23
CA TYR A 247 16.38 -3.93 1.61
C TYR A 247 16.06 -4.01 0.12
N SER A 248 15.57 -2.92 -0.45
CA SER A 248 15.27 -2.84 -1.89
C SER A 248 16.47 -2.42 -2.73
N THR A 249 17.49 -1.80 -2.13
CA THR A 249 18.69 -1.32 -2.83
C THR A 249 19.95 -1.74 -2.10
N GLY A 250 21.11 -1.68 -2.74
CA GLY A 250 22.39 -1.99 -2.12
C GLY A 250 22.94 -3.37 -2.46
N PRO A 251 23.94 -3.86 -1.69
CA PRO A 251 24.61 -5.12 -1.98
C PRO A 251 23.69 -6.32 -1.80
N ASP A 252 23.97 -7.40 -2.52
CA ASP A 252 23.15 -8.61 -2.58
C ASP A 252 22.82 -9.19 -1.19
N HIS A 253 23.76 -9.12 -0.23
CA HIS A 253 23.52 -9.64 1.12
C HIS A 253 22.49 -8.82 1.91
N ASP A 254 22.35 -7.52 1.65
CA ASP A 254 21.31 -6.68 2.26
C ASP A 254 19.95 -6.87 1.59
N VAL A 255 19.97 -7.09 0.27
CA VAL A 255 18.77 -7.34 -0.54
C VAL A 255 18.29 -8.80 -0.38
N LEU A 256 19.05 -9.64 0.28
CA LEU A 256 18.83 -11.09 0.41
C LEU A 256 18.76 -11.78 -0.96
N ILE A 257 19.68 -11.42 -1.86
CA ILE A 257 19.91 -12.09 -3.13
C ILE A 257 21.00 -13.14 -2.92
N GLY A 258 20.68 -14.38 -3.23
CA GLY A 258 21.55 -15.53 -3.01
C GLY A 258 21.42 -16.57 -4.13
N PRO A 259 21.87 -17.80 -3.91
CA PRO A 259 21.92 -18.85 -4.93
C PRO A 259 20.53 -19.29 -5.43
N HIS A 260 19.47 -18.97 -4.69
CA HIS A 260 18.09 -19.23 -5.07
C HIS A 260 17.46 -18.14 -5.95
N PHE A 261 18.14 -17.01 -6.13
CA PHE A 261 17.70 -15.96 -7.02
C PHE A 261 17.88 -16.35 -8.48
N LYS A 262 16.77 -16.56 -9.18
CA LYS A 262 16.73 -17.02 -10.58
C LYS A 262 15.77 -16.18 -11.41
N PRO A 263 16.07 -14.90 -11.64
CA PRO A 263 15.22 -14.06 -12.44
C PRO A 263 15.18 -14.54 -13.90
N PHE A 264 14.04 -14.34 -14.54
CA PHE A 264 13.85 -14.76 -15.94
C PHE A 264 14.73 -13.96 -16.90
N TYR A 265 14.75 -12.63 -16.75
CA TYR A 265 15.43 -11.74 -17.68
C TYR A 265 16.93 -11.61 -17.40
N PRO A 266 17.75 -11.52 -18.47
CA PRO A 266 19.20 -11.31 -18.30
C PRO A 266 19.58 -9.99 -17.62
N SER A 267 18.77 -8.94 -17.78
CA SER A 267 18.94 -7.64 -17.13
C SER A 267 18.88 -7.69 -15.61
N GLU A 268 18.25 -8.76 -15.07
CA GLU A 268 18.12 -9.00 -13.64
C GLU A 268 19.21 -9.93 -13.09
N ARG A 269 20.17 -10.35 -13.95
CA ARG A 269 21.24 -11.29 -13.59
C ARG A 269 22.56 -10.56 -13.42
N GLY A 270 23.18 -10.70 -12.28
CA GLY A 270 24.46 -10.08 -11.97
C GLY A 270 24.74 -10.13 -10.48
N THR A 271 25.86 -9.63 -10.07
CA THR A 271 26.25 -9.48 -8.67
C THR A 271 26.15 -8.03 -8.27
N ASP A 272 25.59 -7.76 -7.11
CA ASP A 272 25.46 -6.42 -6.52
C ASP A 272 24.84 -5.39 -7.49
N LEU A 273 23.81 -5.80 -8.28
CA LEU A 273 23.12 -4.89 -9.18
C LEU A 273 22.45 -3.73 -8.43
N GLY A 274 22.02 -3.95 -7.19
CA GLY A 274 21.53 -2.89 -6.31
C GLY A 274 22.58 -1.85 -5.90
N VAL A 275 23.86 -2.06 -6.28
CA VAL A 275 24.97 -1.12 -6.10
C VAL A 275 25.47 -0.64 -7.47
N SER A 276 25.73 -1.55 -8.40
CA SER A 276 26.42 -1.26 -9.66
C SER A 276 25.57 -0.50 -10.68
N THR A 277 24.23 -0.51 -10.52
CA THR A 277 23.30 0.27 -11.35
C THR A 277 22.97 1.65 -10.74
N TRP A 278 23.74 2.08 -9.77
CA TRP A 278 23.60 3.35 -9.08
C TRP A 278 24.93 4.13 -9.13
N PRO A 279 24.89 5.47 -9.05
CA PRO A 279 26.09 6.24 -8.73
C PRO A 279 26.68 5.82 -7.39
N PRO A 280 27.98 6.04 -7.16
CA PRO A 280 28.64 5.66 -5.91
C PRO A 280 27.89 6.16 -4.67
N GLN A 281 27.52 5.25 -3.78
CA GLN A 281 26.80 5.49 -2.52
C GLN A 281 25.32 5.97 -2.66
N ALA A 282 24.81 6.27 -3.86
CA ALA A 282 23.45 6.77 -4.06
C ALA A 282 22.39 5.76 -3.61
N TRP A 283 22.64 4.46 -3.77
CA TRP A 283 21.75 3.40 -3.30
C TRP A 283 21.41 3.46 -1.81
N LYS A 284 22.23 4.13 -0.98
CA LYS A 284 21.99 4.29 0.46
C LYS A 284 20.78 5.17 0.80
N ILE A 285 20.41 6.00 -0.15
CA ILE A 285 19.24 6.88 -0.09
C ILE A 285 18.33 6.63 -1.28
N GLY A 286 18.37 5.42 -1.82
CA GLY A 286 17.87 5.07 -3.14
C GLY A 286 16.36 4.88 -3.23
N GLY A 287 15.57 5.16 -2.21
CA GLY A 287 14.14 4.90 -2.26
C GLY A 287 13.81 3.42 -2.31
N GLY A 288 12.89 3.02 -3.17
CA GLY A 288 12.45 1.63 -3.28
C GLY A 288 11.68 1.16 -2.05
N THR A 289 10.89 2.04 -1.44
CA THR A 289 10.10 1.74 -0.25
C THR A 289 8.95 0.78 -0.57
N VAL A 290 8.43 0.09 0.44
CA VAL A 290 7.39 -0.94 0.30
C VAL A 290 6.17 -0.49 1.10
N TRP A 291 5.45 0.50 0.59
CA TRP A 291 4.30 1.09 1.27
C TRP A 291 2.94 0.59 0.75
N GLY A 292 2.93 -0.23 -0.30
CA GLY A 292 1.73 -0.75 -0.93
C GLY A 292 1.26 -2.07 -0.33
N TRP A 293 1.05 -3.05 -1.19
CA TRP A 293 0.40 -4.31 -0.83
C TRP A 293 1.34 -5.50 -0.95
N VAL A 294 1.13 -6.47 -0.06
CA VAL A 294 1.85 -7.74 -0.06
C VAL A 294 0.84 -8.86 -0.28
N THR A 295 1.14 -9.81 -1.16
CA THR A 295 0.34 -11.00 -1.43
C THR A 295 1.12 -12.26 -1.09
N TYR A 296 0.41 -13.35 -0.82
CA TYR A 296 1.01 -14.63 -0.48
C TYR A 296 0.39 -15.77 -1.30
N ASP A 297 1.25 -16.52 -1.97
CA ASP A 297 0.87 -17.76 -2.65
C ASP A 297 1.17 -18.95 -1.74
N ALA A 298 0.12 -19.57 -1.19
CA ALA A 298 0.28 -20.72 -0.30
C ALA A 298 0.75 -21.98 -1.03
N GLU A 299 0.47 -22.12 -2.32
CA GLU A 299 0.90 -23.27 -3.12
C GLU A 299 2.38 -23.19 -3.50
N LEU A 300 2.83 -22.01 -3.95
CA LEU A 300 4.24 -21.77 -4.27
C LEU A 300 5.06 -21.39 -3.04
N ASN A 301 4.41 -21.20 -1.88
CA ASN A 301 4.99 -20.69 -0.65
C ASN A 301 5.86 -19.45 -0.91
N THR A 302 5.26 -18.42 -1.53
CA THR A 302 5.97 -17.24 -2.02
C THR A 302 5.22 -15.97 -1.63
N VAL A 303 5.95 -14.99 -1.15
CA VAL A 303 5.47 -13.64 -0.92
C VAL A 303 5.83 -12.77 -2.13
N TYR A 304 4.83 -12.02 -2.65
CA TYR A 304 5.03 -11.02 -3.71
C TYR A 304 4.69 -9.65 -3.19
N TYR A 305 5.46 -8.66 -3.64
CA TYR A 305 5.22 -7.26 -3.32
C TYR A 305 5.87 -6.34 -4.34
N GLY A 306 5.27 -5.18 -4.53
CA GLY A 306 5.83 -4.13 -5.34
C GLY A 306 6.81 -3.26 -4.56
N VAL A 307 7.78 -2.73 -5.25
CA VAL A 307 8.80 -1.80 -4.76
C VAL A 307 8.56 -0.45 -5.41
N ALA A 308 8.58 0.60 -4.62
CA ALA A 308 8.35 1.96 -5.05
C ALA A 308 9.49 2.54 -5.90
N ASN A 309 9.29 3.79 -6.32
CA ASN A 309 10.18 4.59 -7.13
C ASN A 309 11.59 4.71 -6.54
N PRO A 310 12.61 4.93 -7.39
CA PRO A 310 13.95 5.27 -6.92
C PRO A 310 14.02 6.70 -6.37
N GLY A 311 14.83 6.92 -5.36
CA GLY A 311 15.16 8.23 -4.80
C GLY A 311 16.56 8.73 -5.17
N PRO A 312 16.83 10.05 -5.24
CA PRO A 312 15.85 11.14 -5.25
C PRO A 312 15.05 11.21 -6.57
N TRP A 313 13.97 11.99 -6.61
CA TRP A 313 13.13 12.14 -7.81
C TRP A 313 13.90 12.67 -9.03
N ASN A 314 14.88 13.57 -8.84
CA ASN A 314 15.71 14.05 -9.94
C ASN A 314 16.56 12.90 -10.49
N GLN A 315 16.14 12.35 -11.62
CA GLN A 315 16.79 11.23 -12.30
C GLN A 315 18.23 11.52 -12.75
N GLU A 316 18.59 12.78 -13.01
CA GLU A 316 19.95 13.17 -13.36
C GLU A 316 20.98 12.89 -12.25
N GLN A 317 20.50 12.82 -11.00
CA GLN A 317 21.33 12.52 -9.84
C GLN A 317 21.55 11.01 -9.62
N ARG A 318 20.83 10.17 -10.36
CA ARG A 318 20.89 8.70 -10.23
C ARG A 318 20.91 7.96 -11.56
N PRO A 319 21.84 8.30 -12.50
CA PRO A 319 21.96 7.57 -13.75
C PRO A 319 22.17 6.07 -13.52
N GLY A 320 21.62 5.25 -14.44
CA GLY A 320 21.59 3.79 -14.38
C GLY A 320 20.20 3.24 -14.13
N ASP A 321 20.03 1.91 -14.17
CA ASP A 321 18.72 1.25 -14.06
C ASP A 321 18.08 1.35 -12.66
N ASN A 322 18.85 1.73 -11.65
CA ASN A 322 18.43 1.90 -10.26
C ASN A 322 17.78 0.62 -9.66
N LYS A 323 18.46 -0.51 -9.82
CA LYS A 323 18.01 -1.78 -9.23
C LYS A 323 18.06 -1.70 -7.68
N TRP A 324 17.07 -2.20 -6.95
CA TRP A 324 15.89 -2.95 -7.36
C TRP A 324 14.63 -2.13 -7.03
N THR A 325 14.40 -1.07 -7.74
CA THR A 325 13.26 -0.17 -7.55
C THR A 325 12.26 -0.33 -8.68
N ASP A 326 11.05 0.16 -8.46
CA ASP A 326 9.95 0.18 -9.41
C ASP A 326 9.74 -1.18 -10.11
N GLY A 327 9.44 -2.19 -9.29
CA GLY A 327 9.32 -3.57 -9.73
C GLY A 327 8.70 -4.49 -8.70
N ILE A 328 8.64 -5.77 -9.01
CA ILE A 328 8.01 -6.79 -8.17
C ILE A 328 9.06 -7.82 -7.73
N PHE A 329 9.17 -8.04 -6.43
CA PHE A 329 9.90 -9.15 -5.84
C PHE A 329 9.00 -10.35 -5.57
N ALA A 330 9.55 -11.54 -5.79
CA ALA A 330 9.10 -12.80 -5.21
C ALA A 330 10.12 -13.29 -4.19
N ARG A 331 9.68 -13.59 -2.97
CA ARG A 331 10.57 -14.01 -1.88
C ARG A 331 10.10 -15.24 -1.16
N ASP A 332 11.06 -15.96 -0.59
CA ASP A 332 10.79 -17.02 0.37
C ASP A 332 10.28 -16.42 1.69
N PRO A 333 9.10 -16.83 2.17
CA PRO A 333 8.53 -16.27 3.40
C PRO A 333 9.36 -16.62 4.65
N ALA A 334 10.13 -17.72 4.63
CA ALA A 334 10.82 -18.20 5.81
C ALA A 334 12.03 -17.35 6.21
N ASN A 335 12.80 -16.89 5.21
CA ASN A 335 14.09 -16.22 5.42
C ASN A 335 14.26 -14.94 4.62
N GLY A 336 13.28 -14.60 3.75
CA GLY A 336 13.32 -13.40 2.92
C GLY A 336 14.17 -13.53 1.65
N ASP A 337 14.74 -14.70 1.35
CA ASP A 337 15.56 -14.89 0.14
C ASP A 337 14.76 -14.54 -1.12
N ALA A 338 15.33 -13.69 -1.97
CA ALA A 338 14.76 -13.37 -3.26
C ALA A 338 14.75 -14.60 -4.17
N ARG A 339 13.62 -14.87 -4.85
CA ARG A 339 13.47 -15.91 -5.86
C ARG A 339 13.60 -15.36 -7.26
N TRP A 340 12.92 -14.26 -7.52
CA TRP A 340 13.02 -13.48 -8.75
C TRP A 340 12.62 -12.02 -8.50
N PHE A 341 12.96 -11.17 -9.44
CA PHE A 341 12.53 -9.79 -9.53
C PHE A 341 12.20 -9.48 -10.99
N TYR A 342 11.26 -8.60 -11.22
CA TYR A 342 10.99 -7.99 -12.50
C TYR A 342 10.86 -6.47 -12.31
N GLN A 343 11.69 -5.70 -13.00
CA GLN A 343 11.62 -4.24 -12.98
C GLN A 343 10.57 -3.79 -13.99
N LEU A 344 9.53 -3.08 -13.51
CA LEU A 344 8.45 -2.56 -14.33
C LEU A 344 8.90 -1.35 -15.13
N THR A 345 9.67 -0.46 -14.50
CA THR A 345 10.24 0.74 -15.12
C THR A 345 11.68 0.93 -14.64
N ALA A 346 12.64 0.72 -15.54
CA ALA A 346 14.04 1.03 -15.27
C ALA A 346 14.25 2.55 -15.30
N HIS A 347 15.09 3.07 -14.38
CA HIS A 347 15.41 4.50 -14.32
C HIS A 347 14.14 5.38 -14.29
N ASP A 348 13.17 5.04 -13.45
CA ASP A 348 11.88 5.74 -13.41
C ASP A 348 12.07 7.25 -13.22
N GLU A 349 11.48 8.03 -14.14
CA GLU A 349 11.52 9.50 -14.20
C GLU A 349 10.19 10.14 -13.80
N HIS A 350 9.18 9.32 -13.43
CA HIS A 350 7.78 9.74 -13.32
C HIS A 350 7.15 9.44 -11.97
N ASP A 351 7.87 8.78 -11.05
CA ASP A 351 7.31 8.37 -9.75
C ASP A 351 6.16 7.36 -9.92
N TYR A 352 6.42 6.29 -10.70
CA TYR A 352 5.38 5.30 -11.01
C TYR A 352 5.06 4.35 -9.86
N ASP A 353 6.02 4.09 -8.94
CA ASP A 353 5.76 3.28 -7.76
C ASP A 353 5.17 1.88 -8.07
N GLY A 354 5.90 0.90 -8.40
CA GLY A 354 5.40 -0.45 -8.68
C GLY A 354 4.69 -1.18 -7.53
N VAL A 355 4.14 -0.46 -6.54
CA VAL A 355 3.59 -0.97 -5.27
C VAL A 355 2.12 -1.37 -5.31
N ASN A 356 1.45 -1.23 -6.45
CA ASN A 356 0.06 -1.63 -6.62
C ASN A 356 -0.13 -3.12 -6.33
N GLU A 357 -1.38 -3.55 -6.11
CA GLU A 357 -1.69 -4.93 -5.74
C GLU A 357 -1.27 -5.94 -6.81
N GLN A 358 -0.84 -7.10 -6.34
CA GLN A 358 -0.60 -8.28 -7.17
C GLN A 358 -1.80 -9.23 -7.01
N LEU A 359 -2.63 -9.35 -8.06
CA LEU A 359 -3.74 -10.29 -8.08
C LEU A 359 -3.24 -11.67 -8.54
N LEU A 360 -3.38 -12.68 -7.68
CA LEU A 360 -2.93 -14.04 -8.01
C LEU A 360 -4.08 -14.87 -8.58
N LEU A 361 -3.91 -15.37 -9.80
CA LEU A 361 -4.93 -16.15 -10.52
C LEU A 361 -4.34 -17.43 -11.10
N ASP A 362 -5.17 -18.46 -11.19
CA ASP A 362 -4.97 -19.59 -12.08
C ASP A 362 -5.91 -19.42 -13.27
N MET A 363 -5.35 -19.23 -14.47
CA MET A 363 -6.14 -18.92 -15.65
C MET A 363 -5.55 -19.53 -16.92
N PRO A 364 -6.39 -19.79 -17.94
CA PRO A 364 -5.90 -20.16 -19.26
C PRO A 364 -5.11 -19.00 -19.88
N PHE A 365 -3.89 -19.27 -20.31
CA PHE A 365 -3.07 -18.34 -21.07
C PHE A 365 -2.22 -19.09 -22.10
N GLY A 366 -2.30 -18.68 -23.37
CA GLY A 366 -1.59 -19.38 -24.44
C GLY A 366 -1.98 -20.87 -24.61
N GLY A 367 -3.23 -21.23 -24.32
CA GLY A 367 -3.75 -22.60 -24.44
C GLY A 367 -3.39 -23.54 -23.27
N GLN A 368 -2.76 -23.02 -22.21
CA GLN A 368 -2.40 -23.79 -21.02
C GLN A 368 -2.89 -23.08 -19.76
N MET A 369 -3.22 -23.84 -18.70
CA MET A 369 -3.46 -23.26 -17.38
C MET A 369 -2.14 -22.73 -16.83
N ARG A 370 -2.12 -21.47 -16.45
CA ARG A 370 -0.96 -20.76 -15.91
C ARG A 370 -1.26 -20.21 -14.51
N LYS A 371 -0.26 -20.26 -13.67
CA LYS A 371 -0.23 -19.57 -12.39
C LYS A 371 0.28 -18.16 -12.65
N VAL A 372 -0.61 -17.18 -12.65
CA VAL A 372 -0.26 -15.80 -13.03
C VAL A 372 -0.43 -14.83 -11.87
N LEU A 373 0.39 -13.81 -11.90
CA LEU A 373 0.27 -12.59 -11.14
C LEU A 373 -0.16 -11.50 -12.12
N VAL A 374 -1.30 -10.87 -11.86
CA VAL A 374 -1.77 -9.72 -12.64
C VAL A 374 -1.48 -8.46 -11.85
N HIS A 375 -0.81 -7.51 -12.48
CA HIS A 375 -0.42 -6.23 -11.89
C HIS A 375 -0.80 -5.09 -12.83
N ILE A 376 -1.48 -4.08 -12.31
CA ILE A 376 -1.81 -2.85 -13.04
C ILE A 376 -0.87 -1.78 -12.52
N ASP A 377 0.01 -1.30 -13.39
CA ASP A 377 1.05 -0.38 -13.00
C ASP A 377 0.74 1.07 -13.43
N ARG A 378 1.28 2.03 -12.68
CA ARG A 378 1.11 3.46 -12.98
C ARG A 378 1.84 3.91 -14.26
N ASN A 379 2.75 3.08 -14.79
CA ASN A 379 3.36 3.29 -16.10
C ASN A 379 2.38 3.08 -17.28
N GLY A 380 1.14 2.68 -17.00
CA GLY A 380 0.07 2.59 -17.97
C GLY A 380 -0.18 1.19 -18.55
N TYR A 381 0.48 0.16 -18.01
CA TYR A 381 0.34 -1.22 -18.48
C TYR A 381 -0.33 -2.13 -17.46
N VAL A 382 -1.06 -3.12 -17.98
CA VAL A 382 -1.48 -4.31 -17.25
C VAL A 382 -0.50 -5.42 -17.57
N TYR A 383 0.18 -5.91 -16.55
CA TYR A 383 1.12 -7.02 -16.68
C TYR A 383 0.45 -8.34 -16.27
N VAL A 384 0.64 -9.37 -17.08
CA VAL A 384 0.37 -10.76 -16.70
C VAL A 384 1.71 -11.47 -16.60
N ILE A 385 2.09 -11.87 -15.40
CA ILE A 385 3.40 -12.41 -15.08
C ILE A 385 3.23 -13.86 -14.61
N ASP A 386 4.05 -14.79 -15.12
CA ASP A 386 4.15 -16.14 -14.55
C ASP A 386 4.73 -16.03 -13.14
N ARG A 387 3.92 -16.35 -12.12
CA ARG A 387 4.30 -16.08 -10.72
C ARG A 387 5.36 -17.04 -10.17
N HIS A 388 5.67 -18.12 -10.88
CA HIS A 388 6.76 -19.00 -10.51
C HIS A 388 8.13 -18.49 -10.98
N SER A 389 8.18 -17.93 -12.19
CA SER A 389 9.44 -17.56 -12.85
C SER A 389 9.70 -16.04 -12.96
N GLY A 390 8.69 -15.21 -12.82
CA GLY A 390 8.77 -13.78 -13.09
C GLY A 390 8.74 -13.44 -14.58
N GLN A 391 8.44 -14.42 -15.48
CA GLN A 391 8.28 -14.16 -16.91
C GLN A 391 7.03 -13.34 -17.17
N VAL A 392 7.15 -12.20 -17.86
CA VAL A 392 6.02 -11.44 -18.39
C VAL A 392 5.42 -12.21 -19.56
N LEU A 393 4.16 -12.60 -19.44
CA LEU A 393 3.39 -13.30 -20.46
C LEU A 393 2.67 -12.32 -21.39
N SER A 394 2.21 -11.20 -20.85
CA SER A 394 1.75 -10.04 -21.60
C SER A 394 1.96 -8.75 -20.80
N ALA A 395 2.10 -7.63 -21.53
CA ALA A 395 2.08 -6.27 -21.01
C ALA A 395 1.21 -5.44 -21.97
N ASP A 396 -0.02 -5.16 -21.56
CA ASP A 396 -1.01 -4.52 -22.40
C ASP A 396 -1.33 -3.12 -21.89
N PRO A 397 -1.22 -2.06 -22.69
CA PRO A 397 -1.56 -0.72 -22.25
C PRO A 397 -3.06 -0.58 -22.02
N PHE A 398 -3.48 0.02 -20.91
CA PHE A 398 -4.90 0.30 -20.64
C PHE A 398 -5.33 1.71 -21.06
N GLY A 399 -4.43 2.47 -21.67
CA GLY A 399 -4.64 3.81 -22.20
C GLY A 399 -3.51 4.24 -23.11
N PRO A 400 -3.53 5.47 -23.65
CA PRO A 400 -2.40 6.01 -24.41
C PRO A 400 -1.16 6.10 -23.52
N VAL A 401 -0.08 5.42 -23.88
CA VAL A 401 1.23 5.50 -23.20
C VAL A 401 2.21 6.22 -24.13
N ASN A 402 2.83 7.28 -23.63
CA ASN A 402 3.82 8.07 -24.36
C ASN A 402 5.18 8.15 -23.64
N SER A 403 5.28 7.63 -22.43
CA SER A 403 6.51 7.58 -21.62
C SER A 403 7.40 6.39 -21.96
N SER A 404 6.86 5.39 -22.64
CA SER A 404 7.58 4.17 -23.05
C SER A 404 7.25 3.81 -24.50
N LYS A 405 8.15 3.09 -25.14
CA LYS A 405 7.93 2.55 -26.50
C LYS A 405 7.53 1.07 -26.48
N GLY A 406 7.26 0.51 -25.30
CA GLY A 406 6.92 -0.89 -25.09
C GLY A 406 8.07 -1.71 -24.55
#